data_6aea3af6913e072cdedc91130c647f09
#
_entry.id   6aea3af6913e072cdedc91130c647f09
#
_cell.length_a   1.000
_cell.length_b   1.000
_cell.length_c   1.000
_cell.angle_alpha   90.00
_cell.angle_beta   90.00
_cell.angle_gamma   90.00
#
_symmetry.space_group_name_H-M   'P 1'
#
loop_
_entity.id
_entity.type
_entity.pdbx_description
1 polymer ?
#
loop_
_entity_poly.entity_id
_entity_poly.type
_entity_poly.pdbx_seq_one_letter_code
_entity_poly.pdbx_strand_id
1 'polypeptide(L)'
;MILTEAVNAAEVSYISDVIYGRKDGMALTYDVLQPENANGAAIVFMMSGGWYSSWGAPETRANQFADMLEAGFTMIPVYHGSAPLYKVPDAYSDVDMAVRHIKANADTYQIDSHRIGLTGGSAGGHLSLMVGLNSDSGKADARNPVMQQDNTVATIVAYFPPVDFRSDQAEAQGIINEVEQDELMQRFPALDYDEAMIPMMSPITHVDSNDPPVLLIHGDADPLVHVTHSHAMLVTLKKFDVPSELIVISGGKHGFGGENAKIANAARLAWFEKHLNQ
;
A
#
# COMPACT_ATOMS: atom_id res chain seq x y z
N MET A 1 0.84 42.58 -10.54
CA MET A 1 1.77 41.90 -9.60
C MET A 1 0.90 41.00 -8.74
N ILE A 2 0.76 39.76 -9.18
CA ILE A 2 -0.04 38.74 -8.47
C ILE A 2 0.92 38.14 -7.44
N LEU A 3 0.69 38.50 -6.18
CA LEU A 3 1.34 37.82 -5.05
C LEU A 3 0.79 36.40 -5.03
N THR A 4 1.55 35.42 -5.49
CA THR A 4 1.35 34.04 -5.13
C THR A 4 1.68 33.94 -3.63
N GLU A 5 0.65 33.83 -2.81
CA GLU A 5 0.84 33.39 -1.43
C GLU A 5 1.51 32.02 -1.50
N ALA A 6 2.74 31.94 -1.00
CA ALA A 6 3.38 30.68 -0.72
C ALA A 6 2.51 30.03 0.36
N VAL A 7 1.84 28.92 0.01
CA VAL A 7 1.21 28.05 0.99
C VAL A 7 2.32 27.68 1.97
N ASN A 8 2.15 28.05 3.22
CA ASN A 8 3.08 27.72 4.29
C ASN A 8 3.01 26.18 4.41
N ALA A 9 3.96 25.47 3.81
CA ALA A 9 4.08 24.03 4.00
C ALA A 9 4.20 23.83 5.53
N ALA A 10 3.34 22.99 6.10
CA ALA A 10 3.42 22.63 7.50
C ALA A 10 4.86 22.19 7.79
N GLU A 11 5.43 22.67 8.89
CA GLU A 11 6.77 22.24 9.29
C GLU A 11 6.71 20.74 9.55
N VAL A 12 7.58 19.95 8.85
CA VAL A 12 7.60 18.50 8.92
C VAL A 12 8.86 18.05 9.63
N SER A 13 8.71 17.29 10.68
CA SER A 13 9.83 16.60 11.34
C SER A 13 10.04 15.22 10.73
N TYR A 14 11.30 14.76 10.74
CA TYR A 14 11.70 13.51 10.10
C TYR A 14 12.42 12.61 11.10
N ILE A 15 12.02 11.31 11.14
CA ILE A 15 12.81 10.24 11.73
C ILE A 15 13.16 9.32 10.57
N SER A 16 14.42 9.37 10.12
CA SER A 16 14.87 8.68 8.92
C SER A 16 15.53 7.34 9.24
N ASP A 17 15.44 6.40 8.27
CA ASP A 17 16.14 5.12 8.30
C ASP A 17 15.85 4.28 9.55
N VAL A 18 14.59 4.28 10.01
CA VAL A 18 14.18 3.41 11.12
C VAL A 18 14.28 1.95 10.67
N ILE A 19 15.16 1.19 11.30
CA ILE A 19 15.39 -0.22 10.95
C ILE A 19 14.29 -1.07 11.61
N TYR A 20 13.40 -1.68 10.78
CA TYR A 20 12.38 -2.60 11.25
C TYR A 20 12.78 -4.08 11.11
N GLY A 21 13.79 -4.36 10.29
CA GLY A 21 14.28 -5.71 10.06
C GLY A 21 15.65 -5.74 9.41
N ARG A 22 16.15 -6.95 9.23
CA ARG A 22 17.40 -7.22 8.49
C ARG A 22 17.21 -8.45 7.62
N LYS A 23 17.70 -8.38 6.39
CA LYS A 23 17.63 -9.46 5.41
C LYS A 23 18.95 -9.49 4.64
N ASP A 24 19.63 -10.65 4.60
CA ASP A 24 20.87 -10.86 3.84
C ASP A 24 21.95 -9.79 4.06
N GLY A 25 22.10 -9.32 5.30
CA GLY A 25 23.05 -8.29 5.67
C GLY A 25 22.57 -6.84 5.42
N MET A 26 21.41 -6.64 4.78
CA MET A 26 20.81 -5.32 4.58
C MET A 26 19.90 -4.92 5.74
N ALA A 27 19.77 -3.62 5.98
CA ALA A 27 18.72 -3.07 6.81
C ALA A 27 17.47 -2.89 5.94
N LEU A 28 16.31 -3.28 6.49
CA LEU A 28 15.00 -2.94 5.97
C LEU A 28 14.50 -1.75 6.77
N THR A 29 14.13 -0.66 6.09
CA THR A 29 13.86 0.61 6.75
C THR A 29 12.52 1.22 6.34
N TYR A 30 12.06 2.16 7.15
CA TYR A 30 11.04 3.14 6.82
C TYR A 30 11.45 4.50 7.40
N ASP A 31 10.81 5.55 6.90
CA ASP A 31 10.92 6.89 7.45
C ASP A 31 9.60 7.29 8.11
N VAL A 32 9.66 8.21 9.10
CA VAL A 32 8.47 8.83 9.71
C VAL A 32 8.51 10.32 9.39
N LEU A 33 7.50 10.80 8.68
CA LEU A 33 7.31 12.20 8.32
C LEU A 33 6.12 12.72 9.12
N GLN A 34 6.38 13.55 10.12
CA GLN A 34 5.37 14.02 11.03
C GLN A 34 5.16 15.53 10.88
N PRO A 35 3.96 15.98 10.49
CA PRO A 35 3.67 17.41 10.42
C PRO A 35 3.48 18.00 11.82
N GLU A 36 3.73 19.31 11.99
CA GLU A 36 3.54 20.03 13.27
C GLU A 36 2.11 19.89 13.81
N ASN A 37 1.11 19.85 12.91
CA ASN A 37 -0.31 19.69 13.23
C ASN A 37 -0.76 18.24 13.28
N ALA A 38 0.11 17.28 13.59
CA ALA A 38 -0.20 15.84 13.56
C ALA A 38 -1.46 15.53 14.38
N ASN A 39 -2.40 14.77 13.75
CA ASN A 39 -3.69 14.44 14.35
C ASN A 39 -3.70 13.06 15.06
N GLY A 40 -2.53 12.41 15.17
CA GLY A 40 -2.35 11.10 15.78
C GLY A 40 -2.69 9.90 14.86
N ALA A 41 -3.22 10.12 13.65
CA ALA A 41 -3.38 9.05 12.66
C ALA A 41 -2.15 8.95 11.77
N ALA A 42 -1.86 7.74 11.28
CA ALA A 42 -0.73 7.48 10.38
C ALA A 42 -1.17 6.79 9.09
N ILE A 43 -0.47 7.09 8.00
CA ILE A 43 -0.64 6.44 6.72
C ILE A 43 0.68 5.79 6.31
N VAL A 44 0.68 4.46 6.24
CA VAL A 44 1.81 3.68 5.76
C VAL A 44 1.73 3.60 4.24
N PHE A 45 2.76 4.09 3.56
CA PHE A 45 2.85 4.07 2.11
C PHE A 45 3.85 2.99 1.66
N MET A 46 3.37 1.98 0.92
CA MET A 46 4.20 0.90 0.39
C MET A 46 5.01 1.41 -0.81
N MET A 47 6.30 1.69 -0.57
CA MET A 47 7.23 2.19 -1.60
C MET A 47 7.62 1.06 -2.55
N SER A 48 6.74 0.72 -3.51
CA SER A 48 6.88 -0.42 -4.39
C SER A 48 6.29 -0.15 -5.78
N GLY A 49 7.08 -0.35 -6.82
CA GLY A 49 6.65 -0.34 -8.21
C GLY A 49 7.20 -1.58 -8.93
N GLY A 50 6.32 -2.50 -9.40
CA GLY A 50 6.74 -3.81 -9.90
C GLY A 50 7.53 -4.63 -8.87
N TRP A 51 7.26 -4.42 -7.59
CA TRP A 51 7.99 -4.96 -6.43
C TRP A 51 9.48 -4.57 -6.38
N TYR A 52 9.87 -3.54 -7.12
CA TYR A 52 11.10 -2.80 -6.86
C TYR A 52 10.81 -1.76 -5.78
N SER A 53 11.67 -1.68 -4.78
CA SER A 53 11.60 -0.68 -3.72
C SER A 53 12.83 0.23 -3.81
N SER A 54 12.61 1.53 -3.78
CA SER A 54 13.66 2.52 -3.91
C SER A 54 13.57 3.54 -2.80
N TRP A 55 14.64 3.70 -2.06
CA TRP A 55 14.77 4.76 -1.08
C TRP A 55 14.79 6.14 -1.77
N GLY A 56 14.30 7.13 -1.09
CA GLY A 56 14.38 8.53 -1.50
C GLY A 56 14.42 9.43 -0.29
N ALA A 57 15.15 10.54 -0.38
CA ALA A 57 15.30 11.46 0.74
C ALA A 57 13.95 11.91 1.31
N PRO A 58 13.77 11.91 2.64
CA PRO A 58 12.50 12.23 3.30
C PRO A 58 11.89 13.56 2.86
N GLU A 59 12.71 14.59 2.60
CA GLU A 59 12.27 15.90 2.12
C GLU A 59 11.62 15.81 0.72
N THR A 60 12.15 14.93 -0.13
CA THR A 60 11.56 14.65 -1.45
C THR A 60 10.24 13.90 -1.31
N ARG A 61 10.16 12.97 -0.37
CA ARG A 61 8.94 12.22 -0.04
C ARG A 61 7.86 13.14 0.57
N ALA A 62 8.24 14.09 1.42
CA ALA A 62 7.31 15.09 1.96
C ALA A 62 6.55 15.84 0.85
N ASN A 63 7.23 16.23 -0.22
CA ASN A 63 6.56 16.86 -1.37
C ASN A 63 5.56 15.92 -2.07
N GLN A 64 5.84 14.62 -2.12
CA GLN A 64 4.93 13.61 -2.68
C GLN A 64 3.66 13.44 -1.82
N PHE A 65 3.77 13.67 -0.52
CA PHE A 65 2.71 13.46 0.48
C PHE A 65 2.14 14.76 1.04
N ALA A 66 2.38 15.90 0.38
CA ALA A 66 2.05 17.23 0.91
C ALA A 66 0.58 17.33 1.35
N ASP A 67 -0.36 16.83 0.53
CA ASP A 67 -1.79 16.84 0.82
C ASP A 67 -2.17 16.06 2.10
N MET A 68 -1.49 14.94 2.38
CA MET A 68 -1.70 14.15 3.58
C MET A 68 -1.08 14.81 4.82
N LEU A 69 0.14 15.34 4.68
CA LEU A 69 0.84 16.05 5.76
C LEU A 69 0.09 17.33 6.14
N GLU A 70 -0.42 18.09 5.16
CA GLU A 70 -1.25 19.29 5.40
C GLU A 70 -2.54 18.93 6.15
N ALA A 71 -3.14 17.76 5.88
CA ALA A 71 -4.30 17.24 6.59
C ALA A 71 -3.98 16.71 8.01
N GLY A 72 -2.72 16.73 8.42
CA GLY A 72 -2.29 16.31 9.76
C GLY A 72 -1.95 14.83 9.90
N PHE A 73 -1.91 14.05 8.81
CA PHE A 73 -1.52 12.65 8.88
C PHE A 73 0.00 12.49 8.97
N THR A 74 0.47 11.63 9.87
CA THR A 74 1.86 11.15 9.86
C THR A 74 2.05 10.19 8.68
N MET A 75 3.01 10.47 7.78
CA MET A 75 3.30 9.62 6.64
C MET A 75 4.49 8.70 6.92
N ILE A 76 4.34 7.42 6.61
CA ILE A 76 5.38 6.41 6.86
C ILE A 76 5.67 5.64 5.57
N PRO A 77 6.59 6.12 4.71
CA PRO A 77 7.06 5.36 3.54
C PRO A 77 7.91 4.16 3.99
N VAL A 78 7.46 2.96 3.60
CA VAL A 78 8.11 1.68 3.93
C VAL A 78 8.87 1.15 2.72
N TYR A 79 10.12 0.75 2.93
CA TYR A 79 10.99 0.15 1.92
C TYR A 79 11.21 -1.32 2.23
N HIS A 80 11.07 -2.18 1.24
CA HIS A 80 11.21 -3.64 1.35
C HIS A 80 12.38 -4.17 0.53
N GLY A 81 12.72 -5.43 0.67
CA GLY A 81 13.69 -6.12 -0.19
C GLY A 81 13.25 -6.04 -1.66
N SER A 82 14.10 -5.46 -2.51
CA SER A 82 13.74 -5.06 -3.87
C SER A 82 13.95 -6.22 -4.87
N ALA A 83 13.06 -6.32 -5.86
CA ALA A 83 13.31 -7.13 -7.06
C ALA A 83 14.61 -6.68 -7.77
N PRO A 84 15.27 -7.54 -8.54
CA PRO A 84 14.91 -8.92 -8.86
C PRO A 84 15.36 -9.95 -7.81
N LEU A 85 16.14 -9.52 -6.80
CA LEU A 85 16.72 -10.42 -5.79
C LEU A 85 15.61 -11.03 -4.92
N TYR A 86 14.67 -10.19 -4.49
CA TYR A 86 13.55 -10.60 -3.67
C TYR A 86 12.27 -10.68 -4.49
N LYS A 87 11.41 -11.61 -4.12
CA LYS A 87 10.16 -11.94 -4.82
C LYS A 87 8.95 -11.37 -4.07
N VAL A 88 7.76 -11.53 -4.65
CA VAL A 88 6.50 -11.05 -4.02
C VAL A 88 6.32 -11.56 -2.59
N PRO A 89 6.55 -12.87 -2.28
CA PRO A 89 6.43 -13.36 -0.91
C PRO A 89 7.41 -12.68 0.06
N ASP A 90 8.63 -12.39 -0.40
CA ASP A 90 9.63 -11.68 0.41
C ASP A 90 9.18 -10.24 0.71
N ALA A 91 8.73 -9.52 -0.33
CA ALA A 91 8.25 -8.15 -0.20
C ALA A 91 7.03 -8.07 0.74
N TYR A 92 6.10 -9.04 0.63
CA TYR A 92 4.95 -9.14 1.54
C TYR A 92 5.40 -9.37 3.00
N SER A 93 6.29 -10.34 3.22
CA SER A 93 6.83 -10.61 4.57
C SER A 93 7.51 -9.40 5.19
N ASP A 94 8.24 -8.61 4.37
CA ASP A 94 8.95 -7.43 4.84
C ASP A 94 7.95 -6.32 5.25
N VAL A 95 6.96 -6.01 4.41
CA VAL A 95 5.99 -4.95 4.73
C VAL A 95 5.02 -5.34 5.86
N ASP A 96 4.69 -6.62 6.01
CA ASP A 96 3.96 -7.14 7.17
C ASP A 96 4.74 -6.88 8.47
N MET A 97 6.02 -7.24 8.48
CA MET A 97 6.90 -6.96 9.62
C MET A 97 7.02 -5.45 9.89
N ALA A 98 7.07 -4.61 8.84
CA ALA A 98 7.13 -3.16 9.00
C ALA A 98 5.88 -2.60 9.69
N VAL A 99 4.67 -3.04 9.28
CA VAL A 99 3.41 -2.60 9.92
C VAL A 99 3.39 -2.99 11.40
N ARG A 100 3.78 -4.23 11.74
CA ARG A 100 3.90 -4.68 13.15
C ARG A 100 4.91 -3.84 13.93
N HIS A 101 6.06 -3.52 13.33
CA HIS A 101 7.09 -2.69 13.96
C HIS A 101 6.59 -1.25 14.18
N ILE A 102 5.86 -0.67 13.23
CA ILE A 102 5.25 0.65 13.37
C ILE A 102 4.25 0.65 14.53
N LYS A 103 3.37 -0.35 14.61
CA LYS A 103 2.40 -0.50 15.71
C LYS A 103 3.10 -0.66 17.07
N ALA A 104 4.15 -1.46 17.15
CA ALA A 104 4.92 -1.65 18.38
C ALA A 104 5.63 -0.36 18.86
N ASN A 105 5.85 0.60 17.96
CA ASN A 105 6.50 1.88 18.26
C ASN A 105 5.55 3.09 18.15
N ALA A 106 4.24 2.85 18.13
CA ALA A 106 3.23 3.88 17.92
C ALA A 106 3.37 5.05 18.92
N ASP A 107 3.59 4.75 20.19
CA ASP A 107 3.81 5.77 21.24
C ASP A 107 5.03 6.65 20.95
N THR A 108 6.11 6.06 20.43
CA THR A 108 7.34 6.80 20.06
C THR A 108 7.08 7.81 18.96
N TYR A 109 6.19 7.49 18.02
CA TYR A 109 5.81 8.35 16.90
C TYR A 109 4.58 9.22 17.22
N GLN A 110 4.05 9.14 18.43
CA GLN A 110 2.84 9.86 18.85
C GLN A 110 1.64 9.59 17.91
N ILE A 111 1.51 8.36 17.45
CA ILE A 111 0.39 7.88 16.63
C ILE A 111 -0.45 6.86 17.40
N ASP A 112 -1.73 6.81 17.08
CA ASP A 112 -2.64 5.79 17.57
C ASP A 112 -2.51 4.52 16.70
N SER A 113 -2.10 3.40 17.30
CA SER A 113 -1.94 2.12 16.62
C SER A 113 -3.23 1.56 16.00
N HIS A 114 -4.40 2.08 16.39
CA HIS A 114 -5.71 1.74 15.83
C HIS A 114 -6.14 2.67 14.70
N ARG A 115 -5.39 3.75 14.45
CA ARG A 115 -5.68 4.75 13.42
C ARG A 115 -4.59 4.75 12.34
N ILE A 116 -4.23 3.57 11.87
CA ILE A 116 -3.25 3.35 10.80
C ILE A 116 -3.98 2.95 9.53
N GLY A 117 -3.75 3.69 8.43
CA GLY A 117 -4.19 3.35 7.09
C GLY A 117 -3.03 2.85 6.23
N LEU A 118 -3.33 2.00 5.25
CA LEU A 118 -2.36 1.54 4.25
C LEU A 118 -2.66 2.13 2.88
N THR A 119 -1.62 2.43 2.11
CA THR A 119 -1.78 2.85 0.71
C THR A 119 -0.56 2.54 -0.14
N GLY A 120 -0.78 2.46 -1.44
CA GLY A 120 0.26 2.30 -2.45
C GLY A 120 -0.35 2.15 -3.84
N GLY A 121 0.49 2.25 -4.86
CA GLY A 121 0.09 2.07 -6.25
C GLY A 121 0.68 0.79 -6.86
N SER A 122 -0.05 0.13 -7.76
CA SER A 122 0.43 -1.07 -8.47
C SER A 122 0.88 -2.16 -7.47
N ALA A 123 2.14 -2.59 -7.53
CA ALA A 123 2.73 -3.50 -6.55
C ALA A 123 2.59 -2.99 -5.09
N GLY A 124 2.67 -1.67 -4.86
CA GLY A 124 2.42 -1.10 -3.53
C GLY A 124 0.96 -1.21 -3.10
N GLY A 125 0.01 -1.08 -4.04
CA GLY A 125 -1.41 -1.33 -3.80
C GLY A 125 -1.69 -2.80 -3.49
N HIS A 126 -1.05 -3.72 -4.23
CA HIS A 126 -1.06 -5.15 -3.94
C HIS A 126 -0.58 -5.44 -2.52
N LEU A 127 0.60 -4.93 -2.13
CA LEU A 127 1.18 -5.14 -0.80
C LEU A 127 0.29 -4.55 0.31
N SER A 128 -0.35 -3.39 0.07
CA SER A 128 -1.30 -2.79 1.02
C SER A 128 -2.52 -3.69 1.25
N LEU A 129 -3.07 -4.28 0.18
CA LEU A 129 -4.17 -5.25 0.26
C LEU A 129 -3.71 -6.55 0.93
N MET A 130 -2.52 -7.06 0.59
CA MET A 130 -1.97 -8.28 1.20
C MET A 130 -1.85 -8.17 2.71
N VAL A 131 -1.34 -7.05 3.24
CA VAL A 131 -1.20 -6.87 4.69
C VAL A 131 -2.56 -6.65 5.34
N GLY A 132 -3.40 -5.79 4.77
CA GLY A 132 -4.65 -5.39 5.42
C GLY A 132 -5.76 -6.45 5.36
N LEU A 133 -5.77 -7.33 4.33
CA LEU A 133 -6.75 -8.42 4.17
C LEU A 133 -6.24 -9.76 4.72
N ASN A 134 -4.97 -9.86 5.10
CA ASN A 134 -4.40 -11.06 5.72
C ASN A 134 -3.87 -10.72 7.11
N SER A 135 -4.72 -10.06 7.91
CA SER A 135 -4.37 -9.61 9.24
C SER A 135 -4.45 -10.74 10.28
N ASP A 136 -3.58 -10.68 11.27
CA ASP A 136 -3.58 -11.59 12.41
C ASP A 136 -3.25 -10.88 13.74
N SER A 137 -3.49 -11.56 14.85
CA SER A 137 -3.25 -11.05 16.22
C SER A 137 -1.79 -11.11 16.65
N GLY A 138 -0.87 -11.49 15.75
CA GLY A 138 0.53 -11.77 16.09
C GLY A 138 0.75 -13.17 16.67
N LYS A 139 2.01 -13.55 16.78
CA LYS A 139 2.44 -14.87 17.29
C LYS A 139 3.06 -14.67 18.68
N ALA A 140 2.27 -14.94 19.73
CA ALA A 140 2.67 -14.69 21.13
C ALA A 140 4.00 -15.39 21.54
N ASP A 141 4.36 -16.49 20.88
CA ASP A 141 5.57 -17.28 21.13
C ASP A 141 6.72 -16.94 20.16
N ALA A 142 6.54 -15.95 19.27
CA ALA A 142 7.60 -15.56 18.35
C ALA A 142 8.83 -15.04 19.07
N ARG A 143 10.02 -15.47 18.62
CA ARG A 143 11.30 -15.00 19.16
C ARG A 143 11.55 -13.51 18.90
N ASN A 144 11.07 -13.02 17.76
CA ASN A 144 11.11 -11.59 17.44
C ASN A 144 9.89 -10.92 18.08
N PRO A 145 10.05 -9.99 19.04
CA PRO A 145 8.95 -9.32 19.71
C PRO A 145 8.01 -8.56 18.73
N VAL A 146 8.55 -8.08 17.62
CA VAL A 146 7.75 -7.41 16.57
C VAL A 146 6.67 -8.35 16.00
N MET A 147 6.98 -9.63 15.84
CA MET A 147 6.04 -10.64 15.35
C MET A 147 4.98 -11.05 16.38
N GLN A 148 5.08 -10.59 17.62
CA GLN A 148 4.04 -10.75 18.65
C GLN A 148 2.96 -9.67 18.52
N GLN A 149 3.25 -8.56 17.83
CA GLN A 149 2.31 -7.50 17.56
C GLN A 149 1.34 -7.90 16.42
N ASP A 150 0.08 -7.51 16.52
CA ASP A 150 -0.87 -7.64 15.42
C ASP A 150 -0.51 -6.72 14.24
N ASN A 151 -1.05 -7.03 13.04
CA ASN A 151 -0.89 -6.21 11.84
C ASN A 151 -2.21 -5.59 11.35
N THR A 152 -3.24 -5.58 12.20
CA THR A 152 -4.55 -4.98 11.87
C THR A 152 -4.43 -3.50 11.56
N VAL A 153 -5.19 -3.02 10.60
CA VAL A 153 -5.22 -1.60 10.19
C VAL A 153 -6.66 -1.09 10.09
N ALA A 154 -6.83 0.22 10.14
CA ALA A 154 -8.16 0.83 10.16
C ALA A 154 -8.79 0.93 8.77
N THR A 155 -7.98 1.05 7.70
CA THR A 155 -8.49 1.18 6.33
C THR A 155 -7.38 1.03 5.28
N ILE A 156 -7.78 0.76 4.03
CA ILE A 156 -6.85 0.60 2.90
C ILE A 156 -7.30 1.48 1.74
N VAL A 157 -6.34 2.14 1.07
CA VAL A 157 -6.54 2.77 -0.24
C VAL A 157 -5.54 2.19 -1.22
N ALA A 158 -6.00 1.46 -2.24
CA ALA A 158 -5.14 0.82 -3.22
C ALA A 158 -5.37 1.39 -4.63
N TYR A 159 -4.30 1.85 -5.26
CA TYR A 159 -4.31 2.38 -6.62
C TYR A 159 -3.95 1.29 -7.62
N PHE A 160 -4.81 1.04 -8.60
CA PHE A 160 -4.61 0.09 -9.71
C PHE A 160 -3.85 -1.18 -9.30
N PRO A 161 -4.29 -1.89 -8.21
CA PRO A 161 -3.60 -3.05 -7.69
C PRO A 161 -3.84 -4.29 -8.56
N PRO A 162 -2.82 -5.13 -8.84
CA PRO A 162 -3.07 -6.50 -9.23
C PRO A 162 -3.56 -7.28 -7.99
N VAL A 163 -4.65 -8.04 -8.11
CA VAL A 163 -5.30 -8.68 -6.96
C VAL A 163 -5.47 -10.19 -7.08
N ASP A 164 -5.28 -10.74 -8.28
CA ASP A 164 -5.40 -12.16 -8.54
C ASP A 164 -4.32 -12.60 -9.54
N PHE A 165 -3.49 -13.53 -9.13
CA PHE A 165 -2.39 -14.07 -9.95
C PHE A 165 -2.67 -15.51 -10.43
N ARG A 166 -3.85 -16.07 -10.13
CA ARG A 166 -4.23 -17.39 -10.58
C ARG A 166 -4.57 -17.37 -12.06
N SER A 167 -3.85 -18.16 -12.86
CA SER A 167 -3.91 -18.13 -14.33
C SER A 167 -5.31 -18.40 -14.89
N ASP A 168 -6.00 -19.41 -14.35
CA ASP A 168 -7.35 -19.81 -14.77
C ASP A 168 -8.42 -18.71 -14.50
N GLN A 169 -8.26 -17.93 -13.46
CA GLN A 169 -9.10 -16.78 -13.18
C GLN A 169 -8.69 -15.54 -13.99
N ALA A 170 -7.41 -15.35 -14.19
CA ALA A 170 -6.87 -14.25 -14.99
C ALA A 170 -7.29 -14.37 -16.47
N GLU A 171 -7.24 -15.56 -17.05
CA GLU A 171 -7.73 -15.85 -18.40
C GLU A 171 -9.25 -15.64 -18.52
N ALA A 172 -10.03 -16.15 -17.56
CA ALA A 172 -11.49 -15.99 -17.55
C ALA A 172 -11.94 -14.53 -17.43
N GLN A 173 -11.10 -13.66 -16.85
CA GLN A 173 -11.34 -12.23 -16.68
C GLN A 173 -10.69 -11.38 -17.79
N GLY A 174 -10.00 -12.01 -18.76
CA GLY A 174 -9.30 -11.32 -19.85
C GLY A 174 -8.08 -10.50 -19.39
N ILE A 175 -7.45 -10.91 -18.28
CA ILE A 175 -6.36 -10.18 -17.63
C ILE A 175 -5.00 -10.58 -18.24
N ILE A 176 -4.82 -11.82 -18.69
CA ILE A 176 -3.56 -12.35 -19.26
C ILE A 176 -3.88 -13.32 -20.41
N ASN A 177 -3.13 -13.22 -21.51
CA ASN A 177 -3.04 -14.26 -22.54
C ASN A 177 -1.74 -15.06 -22.34
N GLU A 178 -1.69 -16.34 -22.71
CA GLU A 178 -0.52 -17.24 -22.53
C GLU A 178 0.80 -16.64 -23.05
N VAL A 179 0.76 -15.89 -24.16
CA VAL A 179 1.95 -15.25 -24.76
C VAL A 179 2.43 -14.05 -23.95
N GLU A 180 1.56 -13.42 -23.17
CA GLU A 180 1.90 -12.25 -22.34
C GLU A 180 2.51 -12.66 -21.00
N GLN A 181 2.36 -13.91 -20.57
CA GLN A 181 2.84 -14.38 -19.27
C GLN A 181 4.38 -14.40 -19.21
N ASP A 182 5.05 -14.90 -20.25
CA ASP A 182 6.53 -14.93 -20.32
C ASP A 182 7.11 -13.50 -20.37
N GLU A 183 6.49 -12.58 -21.12
CA GLU A 183 6.89 -11.18 -21.17
C GLU A 183 6.66 -10.48 -19.81
N LEU A 184 5.55 -10.81 -19.12
CA LEU A 184 5.23 -10.27 -17.81
C LEU A 184 6.25 -10.72 -16.77
N MET A 185 6.64 -12.00 -16.77
CA MET A 185 7.66 -12.55 -15.88
C MET A 185 9.05 -11.94 -16.14
N GLN A 186 9.42 -11.71 -17.41
CA GLN A 186 10.67 -11.00 -17.75
C GLN A 186 10.65 -9.56 -17.26
N ARG A 187 9.52 -8.88 -17.38
CA ARG A 187 9.35 -7.48 -16.95
C ARG A 187 9.26 -7.34 -15.42
N PHE A 188 8.67 -8.33 -14.74
CA PHE A 188 8.46 -8.34 -13.31
C PHE A 188 9.05 -9.60 -12.67
N PRO A 189 10.37 -9.69 -12.52
CA PRO A 189 11.04 -10.88 -12.01
C PRO A 189 10.68 -11.20 -10.55
N ALA A 190 9.99 -10.31 -9.84
CA ALA A 190 9.42 -10.57 -8.52
C ALA A 190 8.30 -11.63 -8.56
N LEU A 191 7.68 -11.84 -9.73
CA LEU A 191 6.62 -12.84 -9.93
C LEU A 191 7.17 -14.28 -10.14
N ASP A 192 8.48 -14.43 -10.29
CA ASP A 192 9.14 -15.72 -10.40
C ASP A 192 9.32 -16.35 -9.00
N TYR A 193 8.27 -16.98 -8.49
CA TYR A 193 8.22 -17.71 -7.22
C TYR A 193 7.39 -19.00 -7.36
N ASP A 194 7.40 -19.85 -6.35
CA ASP A 194 6.69 -21.15 -6.37
C ASP A 194 5.21 -20.97 -6.68
N GLU A 195 4.72 -21.61 -7.73
CA GLU A 195 3.32 -21.57 -8.18
C GLU A 195 2.33 -21.98 -7.07
N ALA A 196 2.74 -22.86 -6.14
CA ALA A 196 1.93 -23.24 -5.01
C ALA A 196 1.62 -22.04 -4.07
N MET A 197 2.41 -20.97 -4.15
CA MET A 197 2.18 -19.72 -3.39
C MET A 197 1.27 -18.72 -4.11
N ILE A 198 0.95 -18.94 -5.38
CA ILE A 198 0.13 -18.00 -6.16
C ILE A 198 -1.20 -17.64 -5.46
N PRO A 199 -2.01 -18.60 -4.96
CA PRO A 199 -3.22 -18.25 -4.24
C PRO A 199 -2.94 -17.45 -2.98
N MET A 200 -1.85 -17.76 -2.26
CA MET A 200 -1.47 -17.05 -1.04
C MET A 200 -0.99 -15.62 -1.31
N MET A 201 -0.46 -15.34 -2.50
CA MET A 201 -0.02 -14.01 -2.92
C MET A 201 -1.07 -13.25 -3.72
N SER A 202 -2.28 -13.75 -3.82
CA SER A 202 -3.43 -13.12 -4.48
C SER A 202 -4.35 -12.48 -3.43
N PRO A 203 -4.34 -11.16 -3.22
CA PRO A 203 -5.13 -10.49 -2.17
C PRO A 203 -6.60 -10.87 -2.14
N ILE A 204 -7.20 -11.12 -3.30
CA ILE A 204 -8.61 -11.47 -3.43
C ILE A 204 -9.00 -12.77 -2.69
N THR A 205 -8.03 -13.65 -2.42
CA THR A 205 -8.26 -14.92 -1.71
C THR A 205 -8.29 -14.79 -0.20
N HIS A 206 -7.88 -13.64 0.34
CA HIS A 206 -7.81 -13.37 1.77
C HIS A 206 -9.04 -12.62 2.31
N VAL A 207 -9.93 -12.16 1.43
CA VAL A 207 -11.08 -11.35 1.83
C VAL A 207 -12.00 -12.11 2.77
N ASP A 208 -12.26 -11.51 3.93
CA ASP A 208 -13.25 -12.01 4.91
C ASP A 208 -14.08 -10.85 5.51
N SER A 209 -15.06 -11.18 6.36
CA SER A 209 -16.00 -10.19 6.93
C SER A 209 -15.41 -9.30 8.03
N ASN A 210 -14.17 -9.54 8.46
CA ASN A 210 -13.50 -8.74 9.49
C ASN A 210 -12.54 -7.71 8.87
N ASP A 211 -12.46 -7.70 7.54
CA ASP A 211 -11.55 -6.81 6.82
C ASP A 211 -11.90 -5.33 7.01
N PRO A 212 -10.89 -4.47 7.03
CA PRO A 212 -11.09 -3.03 7.14
C PRO A 212 -11.73 -2.45 5.87
N PRO A 213 -12.34 -1.25 5.94
CA PRO A 213 -12.84 -0.55 4.78
C PRO A 213 -11.78 -0.36 3.68
N VAL A 214 -12.15 -0.60 2.41
CA VAL A 214 -11.24 -0.56 1.26
C VAL A 214 -11.73 0.42 0.19
N LEU A 215 -10.88 1.37 -0.22
CA LEU A 215 -11.04 2.16 -1.43
C LEU A 215 -10.11 1.66 -2.53
N LEU A 216 -10.66 1.38 -3.69
CA LEU A 216 -9.92 1.08 -4.91
C LEU A 216 -10.00 2.29 -5.86
N ILE A 217 -8.88 2.69 -6.46
CA ILE A 217 -8.84 3.76 -7.46
C ILE A 217 -8.14 3.23 -8.70
N HIS A 218 -8.81 3.21 -9.86
CA HIS A 218 -8.28 2.60 -11.07
C HIS A 218 -8.65 3.38 -12.32
N GLY A 219 -7.77 3.44 -13.30
CA GLY A 219 -8.04 4.01 -14.61
C GLY A 219 -8.63 2.98 -15.58
N ASP A 220 -9.66 3.36 -16.35
CA ASP A 220 -10.30 2.44 -17.31
C ASP A 220 -9.49 2.21 -18.61
N ALA A 221 -8.42 2.98 -18.81
CA ALA A 221 -7.47 2.83 -19.92
C ALA A 221 -6.08 2.35 -19.45
N ASP A 222 -6.01 1.66 -18.31
CA ASP A 222 -4.77 1.09 -17.78
C ASP A 222 -4.30 -0.10 -18.66
N PRO A 223 -3.14 0.02 -19.35
CA PRO A 223 -2.66 -1.03 -20.24
C PRO A 223 -1.82 -2.09 -19.54
N LEU A 224 -1.51 -1.93 -18.22
CA LEU A 224 -0.61 -2.81 -17.49
C LEU A 224 -1.36 -3.69 -16.49
N VAL A 225 -2.21 -3.10 -15.68
CA VAL A 225 -3.10 -3.82 -14.75
C VAL A 225 -4.52 -3.44 -15.16
N HIS A 226 -5.23 -4.37 -15.77
CA HIS A 226 -6.56 -4.09 -16.28
C HIS A 226 -7.54 -3.76 -15.13
N VAL A 227 -8.46 -2.82 -15.37
CA VAL A 227 -9.44 -2.35 -14.35
C VAL A 227 -10.32 -3.49 -13.80
N THR A 228 -10.42 -4.61 -14.50
CA THR A 228 -11.13 -5.83 -14.05
C THR A 228 -10.60 -6.37 -12.74
N HIS A 229 -9.31 -6.20 -12.42
CA HIS A 229 -8.77 -6.54 -11.10
C HIS A 229 -9.51 -5.81 -9.98
N SER A 230 -9.68 -4.49 -10.11
CA SER A 230 -10.41 -3.71 -9.10
C SER A 230 -11.91 -4.01 -9.07
N HIS A 231 -12.51 -4.31 -10.22
CA HIS A 231 -13.90 -4.77 -10.26
C HIS A 231 -14.08 -6.12 -9.54
N ALA A 232 -13.21 -7.09 -9.79
CA ALA A 232 -13.26 -8.41 -9.14
C ALA A 232 -13.07 -8.29 -7.63
N MET A 233 -12.10 -7.47 -7.19
CA MET A 233 -11.88 -7.19 -5.77
C MET A 233 -13.11 -6.56 -5.12
N LEU A 234 -13.71 -5.53 -5.74
CA LEU A 234 -14.92 -4.89 -5.21
C LEU A 234 -16.07 -5.88 -5.06
N VAL A 235 -16.29 -6.75 -6.06
CA VAL A 235 -17.34 -7.81 -6.00
C VAL A 235 -17.08 -8.74 -4.84
N THR A 236 -15.83 -9.14 -4.63
CA THR A 236 -15.44 -10.04 -3.54
C THR A 236 -15.61 -9.37 -2.18
N LEU A 237 -15.12 -8.14 -1.99
CA LEU A 237 -15.31 -7.37 -0.76
C LEU A 237 -16.79 -7.22 -0.38
N LYS A 238 -17.64 -6.87 -1.35
CA LYS A 238 -19.09 -6.76 -1.14
C LYS A 238 -19.76 -8.08 -0.78
N LYS A 239 -19.28 -9.22 -1.31
CA LYS A 239 -19.80 -10.54 -0.98
C LYS A 239 -19.58 -10.90 0.51
N PHE A 240 -18.54 -10.34 1.12
CA PHE A 240 -18.22 -10.50 2.54
C PHE A 240 -18.67 -9.31 3.40
N ASP A 241 -19.53 -8.41 2.85
CA ASP A 241 -20.06 -7.24 3.54
C ASP A 241 -18.98 -6.24 4.00
N VAL A 242 -17.78 -6.27 3.41
CA VAL A 242 -16.70 -5.32 3.69
C VAL A 242 -17.07 -3.94 3.10
N PRO A 243 -17.05 -2.85 3.88
CA PRO A 243 -17.28 -1.50 3.37
C PRO A 243 -16.26 -1.16 2.29
N SER A 244 -16.70 -0.98 1.05
CA SER A 244 -15.78 -0.82 -0.07
C SER A 244 -16.34 0.06 -1.18
N GLU A 245 -15.45 0.83 -1.81
CA GLU A 245 -15.74 1.68 -2.95
C GLU A 245 -14.70 1.47 -4.06
N LEU A 246 -15.11 1.67 -5.32
CA LEU A 246 -14.21 1.73 -6.47
C LEU A 246 -14.46 3.03 -7.21
N ILE A 247 -13.41 3.82 -7.37
CA ILE A 247 -13.40 5.00 -8.22
C ILE A 247 -12.69 4.66 -9.53
N VAL A 248 -13.44 4.68 -10.62
CA VAL A 248 -12.91 4.49 -11.97
C VAL A 248 -12.63 5.86 -12.58
N ILE A 249 -11.39 6.12 -12.95
CA ILE A 249 -10.95 7.37 -13.58
C ILE A 249 -10.96 7.18 -15.08
N SER A 250 -11.89 7.89 -15.77
CA SER A 250 -12.04 7.76 -17.20
C SER A 250 -10.82 8.25 -17.99
N GLY A 251 -10.33 7.42 -18.91
CA GLY A 251 -9.10 7.65 -19.67
C GLY A 251 -7.82 7.54 -18.82
N GLY A 252 -7.93 7.18 -17.53
CA GLY A 252 -6.80 6.98 -16.65
C GLY A 252 -5.95 5.77 -17.07
N LYS A 253 -4.64 5.96 -17.16
CA LYS A 253 -3.66 4.92 -17.43
C LYS A 253 -3.00 4.42 -16.15
N HIS A 254 -2.07 3.47 -16.27
CA HIS A 254 -1.28 2.99 -15.13
C HIS A 254 -0.40 4.11 -14.59
N GLY A 255 -0.68 4.57 -13.37
CA GLY A 255 -0.11 5.79 -12.80
C GLY A 255 -0.85 7.04 -13.28
N PHE A 256 -1.34 7.83 -12.34
CA PHE A 256 -2.10 9.04 -12.66
C PHE A 256 -1.19 10.26 -12.75
N GLY A 257 -1.49 11.14 -13.71
CA GLY A 257 -0.85 12.45 -13.86
C GLY A 257 -1.89 13.54 -14.09
N GLY A 258 -1.50 14.79 -13.91
CA GLY A 258 -2.35 15.95 -14.18
C GLY A 258 -3.67 15.93 -13.40
N GLU A 259 -4.79 16.12 -14.09
CA GLU A 259 -6.12 16.17 -13.47
C GLU A 259 -6.54 14.81 -12.85
N ASN A 260 -6.16 13.69 -13.49
CA ASN A 260 -6.45 12.36 -12.96
C ASN A 260 -5.78 12.12 -11.60
N ALA A 261 -4.55 12.62 -11.41
CA ALA A 261 -3.85 12.55 -10.12
C ALA A 261 -4.57 13.38 -9.06
N LYS A 262 -5.07 14.56 -9.39
CA LYS A 262 -5.83 15.40 -8.44
C LYS A 262 -7.12 14.71 -7.98
N ILE A 263 -7.87 14.12 -8.91
CA ILE A 263 -9.10 13.38 -8.59
C ILE A 263 -8.76 12.21 -7.66
N ALA A 264 -7.74 11.42 -8.00
CA ALA A 264 -7.33 10.27 -7.22
C ALA A 264 -6.84 10.64 -5.82
N ASN A 265 -6.02 11.70 -5.71
CA ASN A 265 -5.50 12.17 -4.42
C ASN A 265 -6.60 12.77 -3.54
N ALA A 266 -7.52 13.54 -4.11
CA ALA A 266 -8.67 14.07 -3.36
C ALA A 266 -9.55 12.95 -2.80
N ALA A 267 -9.79 11.90 -3.59
CA ALA A 267 -10.55 10.73 -3.15
C ALA A 267 -9.84 9.96 -2.02
N ARG A 268 -8.53 9.75 -2.15
CA ARG A 268 -7.70 9.15 -1.09
C ARG A 268 -7.77 9.95 0.20
N LEU A 269 -7.57 11.27 0.12
CA LEU A 269 -7.63 12.15 1.29
C LEU A 269 -9.00 12.05 1.98
N ALA A 270 -10.08 12.22 1.24
CA ALA A 270 -11.43 12.15 1.80
C ALA A 270 -11.73 10.79 2.45
N TRP A 271 -11.20 9.69 1.88
CA TRP A 271 -11.34 8.35 2.45
C TRP A 271 -10.61 8.22 3.78
N PHE A 272 -9.35 8.66 3.86
CA PHE A 272 -8.59 8.61 5.11
C PHE A 272 -9.18 9.54 6.18
N GLU A 273 -9.62 10.74 5.82
CA GLU A 273 -10.32 11.64 6.77
C GLU A 273 -11.57 10.97 7.35
N LYS A 274 -12.37 10.30 6.51
CA LYS A 274 -13.59 9.60 6.93
C LYS A 274 -13.31 8.44 7.89
N HIS A 275 -12.22 7.70 7.69
CA HIS A 275 -11.98 6.45 8.41
C HIS A 275 -10.90 6.56 9.50
N LEU A 276 -10.07 7.59 9.50
CA LEU A 276 -9.00 7.78 10.49
C LEU A 276 -9.24 8.95 11.45
N ASN A 277 -10.17 9.87 11.17
CA ASN A 277 -10.47 11.01 12.06
C ASN A 277 -11.68 10.77 13.00
N GLN A 278 -11.96 9.51 13.32
CA GLN A 278 -13.04 9.13 14.23
C GLN A 278 -12.54 9.00 15.66
#